data_75fd615112db092a617cef44ddd5ab4e
#
_entry.id   75fd615112db092a617cef44ddd5ab4e
#
_cell.length_a   1.000
_cell.length_b   1.000
_cell.length_c   1.000
_cell.angle_alpha   90.00
_cell.angle_beta   90.00
_cell.angle_gamma   90.00
#
_symmetry.space_group_name_H-M   'P 1'
#
loop_
_entity.id
_entity.type
_entity.pdbx_description
1 polymer ?
#
loop_
_entity_poly.entity_id
_entity_poly.type
_entity_poly.pdbx_seq_one_letter_code
_entity_poly.pdbx_strand_id
1 'polypeptide(L)'
;MIELSIARHVHRGLVLWRVQGAEIRSLPSGRLCVPSCSEPGRIYRVSLAGEGRCGCPDWRSRKQSCKHIYAALIWAAKQRRALILAEQRRAA
;
A
#
# COMPACT_ATOMS: atom_id res chain seq x y z
N MET A 1 -1.99 -23.31 -4.57
CA MET A 1 -3.27 -22.62 -4.59
C MET A 1 -3.09 -21.13 -4.56
N ILE A 2 -3.39 -20.52 -5.68
CA ILE A 2 -3.20 -19.09 -5.91
C ILE A 2 -4.03 -18.25 -4.95
N GLU A 3 -5.27 -18.65 -4.67
CA GLU A 3 -6.19 -17.91 -3.81
C GLU A 3 -5.70 -17.76 -2.37
N LEU A 4 -5.13 -18.81 -1.78
CA LEU A 4 -4.59 -18.74 -0.42
C LEU A 4 -3.37 -17.82 -0.35
N SER A 5 -2.54 -17.82 -1.38
CA SER A 5 -1.38 -16.93 -1.46
C SER A 5 -1.82 -15.47 -1.54
N ILE A 6 -2.81 -15.16 -2.37
CA ILE A 6 -3.38 -13.81 -2.49
C ILE A 6 -3.97 -13.37 -1.15
N ALA A 7 -4.79 -14.21 -0.52
CA ALA A 7 -5.40 -13.89 0.77
C ALA A 7 -4.36 -13.58 1.85
N ARG A 8 -3.27 -14.34 1.88
CA ARG A 8 -2.16 -14.11 2.81
C ARG A 8 -1.53 -12.73 2.60
N HIS A 9 -1.27 -12.37 1.34
CA HIS A 9 -0.64 -11.09 1.02
C HIS A 9 -1.57 -9.91 1.32
N VAL A 10 -2.85 -10.05 1.04
CA VAL A 10 -3.85 -9.05 1.39
C VAL A 10 -3.89 -8.86 2.90
N HIS A 11 -3.93 -9.95 3.67
CA HIS A 11 -3.94 -9.89 5.13
C HIS A 11 -2.70 -9.21 5.68
N ARG A 12 -1.52 -9.56 5.19
CA ARG A 12 -0.26 -8.93 5.58
C ARG A 12 -0.25 -7.43 5.24
N GLY A 13 -0.79 -7.07 4.09
CA GLY A 13 -0.93 -5.67 3.68
C GLY A 13 -1.85 -4.90 4.62
N LEU A 14 -2.96 -5.49 5.03
CA LEU A 14 -3.88 -4.88 5.99
C LEU A 14 -3.21 -4.67 7.35
N VAL A 15 -2.47 -5.67 7.84
CA VAL A 15 -1.73 -5.55 9.11
C VAL A 15 -0.68 -4.45 9.02
N LEU A 16 0.09 -4.42 7.93
CA LEU A 16 1.10 -3.39 7.70
C LEU A 16 0.47 -2.01 7.69
N TRP A 17 -0.66 -1.83 6.99
CA TRP A 17 -1.37 -0.57 6.97
C TRP A 17 -1.87 -0.16 8.36
N ARG A 18 -2.42 -1.08 9.14
CA ARG A 18 -2.90 -0.79 10.49
C ARG A 18 -1.78 -0.36 11.43
N VAL A 19 -0.63 -1.02 11.34
CA VAL A 19 0.49 -0.78 12.25
C VAL A 19 1.31 0.45 11.81
N GLN A 20 1.57 0.59 10.51
CA GLN A 20 2.49 1.60 9.99
C GLN A 20 1.87 2.51 8.94
N GLY A 21 0.55 2.47 8.77
CA GLY A 21 -0.13 3.27 7.76
C GLY A 21 0.09 4.77 7.91
N ALA A 22 0.25 5.26 9.14
CA ALA A 22 0.52 6.68 9.39
C ALA A 22 1.88 7.13 8.82
N GLU A 23 2.79 6.20 8.56
CA GLU A 23 4.10 6.48 7.99
C GLU A 23 4.13 6.39 6.46
N ILE A 24 3.05 5.93 5.84
CA ILE A 24 2.96 5.88 4.39
C ILE A 24 2.83 7.31 3.85
N ARG A 25 3.64 7.64 2.86
CA ARG A 25 3.69 8.97 2.23
C ARG A 25 3.59 8.86 0.74
N SER A 26 2.90 9.82 0.12
CA SER A 26 2.92 9.97 -1.34
C SER A 26 4.05 10.90 -1.76
N LEU A 27 4.68 10.57 -2.89
CA LEU A 27 5.71 11.40 -3.50
C LEU A 27 5.13 12.21 -4.65
N PRO A 28 5.77 13.34 -5.02
CA PRO A 28 5.32 14.14 -6.18
C PRO A 28 5.22 13.33 -7.48
N SER A 29 6.02 12.27 -7.60
CA SER A 29 5.97 11.36 -8.75
C SER A 29 4.71 10.48 -8.82
N GLY A 30 3.91 10.47 -7.76
CA GLY A 30 2.76 9.57 -7.61
C GLY A 30 3.09 8.23 -6.96
N ARG A 31 4.37 7.95 -6.73
CA ARG A 31 4.77 6.75 -5.99
C ARG A 31 4.51 6.94 -4.51
N LEU A 32 4.37 5.83 -3.80
CA LEU A 32 4.18 5.81 -2.36
C LEU A 32 5.40 5.23 -1.66
N CYS A 33 5.77 5.84 -0.54
CA CYS A 33 6.78 5.30 0.36
C CYS A 33 6.08 4.47 1.41
N VAL A 34 6.38 3.16 1.46
CA VAL A 34 5.80 2.22 2.41
C VAL A 34 6.91 1.62 3.27
N PRO A 35 6.83 1.75 4.61
CA PRO A 35 7.87 1.20 5.46
C PRO A 35 7.88 -0.32 5.45
N SER A 36 9.07 -0.91 5.59
CA SER A 36 9.23 -2.34 5.76
C SER A 36 8.77 -2.76 7.15
N CYS A 37 8.04 -3.87 7.23
CA CYS A 37 7.64 -4.41 8.52
C CYS A 37 8.72 -5.31 9.15
N SER A 38 9.68 -5.78 8.37
CA SER A 38 10.73 -6.70 8.84
C SER A 38 12.07 -6.02 9.08
N GLU A 39 12.33 -4.89 8.42
CA GLU A 39 13.59 -4.15 8.58
C GLU A 39 13.31 -2.71 9.02
N PRO A 40 13.49 -2.39 10.30
CA PRO A 40 13.27 -1.03 10.79
C PRO A 40 14.09 0.00 10.01
N GLY A 41 13.44 1.10 9.66
CA GLY A 41 14.08 2.18 8.91
C GLY A 41 14.15 2.00 7.40
N ARG A 42 13.83 0.80 6.89
CA ARG A 42 13.80 0.56 5.46
C ARG A 42 12.46 0.93 4.87
N ILE A 43 12.51 1.65 3.75
CA ILE A 43 11.32 2.12 3.05
C ILE A 43 11.36 1.62 1.61
N TYR A 44 10.22 1.10 1.13
CA TYR A 44 10.07 0.69 -0.26
C TYR A 44 9.21 1.69 -1.01
N ARG A 45 9.60 1.98 -2.25
CA ARG A 45 8.81 2.80 -3.15
C ARG A 45 7.85 1.90 -3.92
N VAL A 46 6.57 2.23 -3.86
CA VAL A 46 5.51 1.46 -4.49
C VAL A 46 4.86 2.30 -5.56
N SER A 47 4.70 1.74 -6.75
CA SER A 47 3.90 2.32 -7.82
C SER A 47 2.59 1.54 -7.92
N LEU A 48 1.47 2.25 -7.92
CA LEU A 48 0.15 1.64 -8.11
C LEU A 48 -0.33 1.71 -9.56
N ALA A 49 0.49 2.28 -10.45
CA ALA A 49 0.16 2.31 -11.88
C ALA A 49 0.19 0.90 -12.47
N GLY A 50 -0.76 0.60 -13.35
CA GLY A 50 -0.88 -0.73 -13.96
C GLY A 50 -1.14 -1.81 -12.93
N GLU A 51 -0.35 -2.88 -12.95
CA GLU A 51 -0.48 -4.00 -12.01
C GLU A 51 0.21 -3.75 -10.66
N GLY A 52 0.88 -2.60 -10.54
CA GLY A 52 1.63 -2.27 -9.35
C GLY A 52 3.06 -2.79 -9.37
N ARG A 53 3.97 -2.03 -8.73
CA ARG A 53 5.38 -2.40 -8.61
C ARG A 53 5.88 -2.06 -7.22
N CYS A 54 6.80 -2.87 -6.73
CA CYS A 54 7.45 -2.65 -5.45
C CYS A 54 8.91 -3.09 -5.55
N GLY A 55 9.80 -2.43 -4.81
CA GLY A 55 11.22 -2.79 -4.80
C GLY A 55 11.59 -3.88 -3.82
N CYS A 56 10.64 -4.49 -3.10
CA CYS A 56 10.95 -5.51 -2.10
C CYS A 56 11.38 -6.84 -2.74
N PRO A 57 12.14 -7.67 -1.98
CA PRO A 57 12.60 -8.95 -2.52
C PRO A 57 11.46 -9.88 -2.95
N ASP A 58 10.34 -9.86 -2.24
CA ASP A 58 9.18 -10.68 -2.56
C ASP A 58 8.60 -10.32 -3.93
N TRP A 59 8.41 -9.03 -4.21
CA TRP A 59 7.91 -8.59 -5.51
C TRP A 59 8.91 -8.90 -6.63
N ARG A 60 10.21 -8.67 -6.38
CA ARG A 60 11.26 -8.97 -7.36
C ARG A 60 11.25 -10.43 -7.77
N SER A 61 11.01 -11.32 -6.81
CA SER A 61 10.99 -12.77 -7.03
C SER A 61 9.74 -13.23 -7.77
N ARG A 62 8.55 -12.81 -7.32
CA ARG A 62 7.29 -13.33 -7.83
C ARG A 62 6.65 -12.49 -8.92
N LYS A 63 6.99 -11.20 -9.01
CA LYS A 63 6.34 -10.24 -9.92
C LYS A 63 4.83 -10.17 -9.73
N GLN A 64 4.38 -10.37 -8.49
CA GLN A 64 2.97 -10.30 -8.11
C GLN A 64 2.83 -9.37 -6.91
N SER A 65 1.61 -8.86 -6.71
CA SER A 65 1.33 -7.92 -5.62
C SER A 65 1.79 -8.48 -4.28
N CYS A 66 2.65 -7.73 -3.60
CA CYS A 66 3.17 -8.04 -2.28
C CYS A 66 2.39 -7.29 -1.19
N LYS A 67 2.72 -7.55 0.08
CA LYS A 67 2.09 -6.86 1.22
C LYS A 67 2.21 -5.33 1.14
N HIS A 68 3.32 -4.81 0.60
CA HIS A 68 3.53 -3.37 0.47
C HIS A 68 2.56 -2.76 -0.54
N ILE A 69 2.32 -3.44 -1.66
CA ILE A 69 1.35 -2.99 -2.67
C ILE A 69 -0.06 -2.99 -2.08
N TYR A 70 -0.44 -4.05 -1.36
CA TYR A 70 -1.76 -4.10 -0.72
C TYR A 70 -1.92 -3.02 0.36
N ALA A 71 -0.90 -2.76 1.17
CA ALA A 71 -0.92 -1.68 2.15
C ALA A 71 -1.10 -0.32 1.46
N ALA A 72 -0.38 -0.10 0.35
CA ALA A 72 -0.49 1.13 -0.43
C ALA A 72 -1.89 1.30 -1.04
N LEU A 73 -2.50 0.23 -1.54
CA LEU A 73 -3.86 0.25 -2.07
C LEU A 73 -4.88 0.62 -1.00
N ILE A 74 -4.75 0.05 0.19
CA ILE A 74 -5.64 0.36 1.32
C ILE A 74 -5.47 1.82 1.72
N TRP A 75 -4.23 2.30 1.82
CA TRP A 75 -3.92 3.68 2.15
C TRP A 75 -4.55 4.64 1.13
N ALA A 76 -4.36 4.38 -0.16
CA ALA A 76 -4.91 5.21 -1.23
C ALA A 76 -6.44 5.24 -1.20
N ALA A 77 -7.08 4.11 -0.96
CA ALA A 77 -8.54 4.03 -0.85
C ALA A 77 -9.06 4.84 0.35
N LYS A 78 -8.36 4.79 1.48
CA LYS A 78 -8.72 5.57 2.67
C LYS A 78 -8.54 7.06 2.44
N GLN A 79 -7.49 7.48 1.75
CA GLN A 79 -7.27 8.89 1.40
C GLN A 79 -8.37 9.41 0.48
N ARG A 80 -8.73 8.63 -0.55
CA ARG A 80 -9.83 9.00 -1.46
C ARG A 80 -11.14 9.17 -0.71
N ARG A 81 -11.45 8.25 0.20
CA ARG A 81 -12.67 8.32 1.01
C ARG A 81 -12.69 9.58 1.86
N ALA A 82 -11.56 9.92 2.50
CA ALA A 82 -11.46 11.13 3.32
C ALA A 82 -11.71 12.40 2.50
N LEU A 83 -11.18 12.46 1.27
CA LEU A 83 -11.41 13.60 0.37
C LEU A 83 -12.86 13.72 -0.04
N ILE A 84 -13.51 12.62 -0.38
CA ILE A 84 -14.93 12.60 -0.75
C ILE A 84 -15.80 13.10 0.41
N LEU A 85 -15.54 12.61 1.62
CA LEU A 85 -16.27 13.02 2.83
C LEU A 85 -16.06 14.50 3.13
N ALA A 86 -14.86 15.03 2.93
CA ALA A 86 -14.55 16.43 3.12
C ALA A 86 -15.32 17.31 2.11
N GLU A 87 -15.42 16.88 0.85
CA GLU A 87 -16.19 17.57 -0.17
C GLU A 87 -17.68 17.58 0.15
N GLN A 88 -18.22 16.46 0.61
CA GLN A 88 -19.63 16.36 1.02
C GLN A 88 -19.94 17.31 2.18
N ARG A 89 -19.04 17.43 3.16
CA ARG A 89 -19.20 18.36 4.27
C ARG A 89 -19.23 19.81 3.81
N ARG A 90 -18.39 20.16 2.84
CA ARG A 90 -18.36 21.53 2.29
C ARG A 90 -19.59 21.85 1.48
N ALA A 91 -20.21 20.86 0.83
CA ALA A 91 -21.41 21.04 0.03
C ALA A 91 -22.69 21.15 0.88
N ALA A 92 -22.66 20.73 2.12
CA ALA A 92 -23.82 20.70 3.02
C ALA A 92 -24.16 22.09 3.60
#